data_4b15b5f7f659b19a9c276e269c6d56a0
#
_entry.id   4b15b5f7f659b19a9c276e269c6d56a0
#
_cell.length_a   1.000
_cell.length_b   1.000
_cell.length_c   1.000
_cell.angle_alpha   90.00
_cell.angle_beta   90.00
_cell.angle_gamma   90.00
#
_symmetry.space_group_name_H-M   'P 1'
#
loop_
_entity.id
_entity.type
_entity.pdbx_description
1 polymer ?
#
loop_
_entity_poly.entity_id
_entity_poly.type
_entity_poly.pdbx_seq_one_letter_code
_entity_poly.pdbx_strand_id
1 'polypeptide(L)'
;GVSLSSMWNGNSPQIFDDAGKPYEVGNFALKSFGDISLLKATASSVNTVYVPLGIYAGPENVIDAARRAGIPQSVEMVATPSVVLGVASPRVIDVAAAFATFASQGVYAKPYLVQEVTGRNKGLLYQATPTGQEVFAKDVMADLSHALQEVVRTGSGFAAKKLGRPSAGKTGTSQENASAWYSGYTPQLATAVGLYRDDATESLRGTGGLKTVTGGSFPARIWTAYMKGALKGEPILDFPEPAYIGGEDPTPAPISGQEIPAPPAAPSVPL
;
A
#
# COMPACT_ATOMS: atom_id res chain seq x y z
N GLY A 1 6.53 -5.75 17.69
CA GLY A 1 6.29 -4.96 16.45
C GLY A 1 7.05 -3.64 16.50
N VAL A 2 7.09 -2.96 15.38
CA VAL A 2 7.74 -1.66 15.24
C VAL A 2 6.71 -0.55 15.44
N SER A 3 7.02 0.43 16.31
CA SER A 3 6.12 1.55 16.59
C SER A 3 5.98 2.48 15.39
N LEU A 4 4.78 3.05 15.20
CA LEU A 4 4.55 4.10 14.21
C LEU A 4 5.30 5.40 14.50
N SER A 5 5.75 5.59 15.76
CA SER A 5 6.58 6.74 16.16
C SER A 5 8.08 6.51 15.93
N SER A 6 8.51 5.27 15.60
CA SER A 6 9.92 4.96 15.34
C SER A 6 10.50 5.86 14.26
N MET A 7 11.76 6.28 14.42
CA MET A 7 12.45 7.22 13.53
C MET A 7 13.36 6.46 12.56
N TRP A 8 13.31 6.86 11.31
CA TRP A 8 14.01 6.22 10.20
C TRP A 8 14.68 7.24 9.30
N ASN A 9 15.78 6.84 8.67
CA ASN A 9 16.45 7.66 7.66
C ASN A 9 15.66 7.62 6.35
N GLY A 10 15.06 8.74 5.98
CA GLY A 10 14.29 8.91 4.74
C GLY A 10 15.09 9.58 3.61
N ASN A 11 16.41 9.73 3.72
CA ASN A 11 17.24 10.29 2.66
C ASN A 11 17.22 9.37 1.41
N SER A 12 17.45 9.94 0.24
CA SER A 12 17.38 9.24 -1.04
C SER A 12 18.47 9.72 -1.98
N PRO A 13 19.19 8.81 -2.70
CA PRO A 13 19.06 7.35 -2.61
C PRO A 13 19.74 6.75 -1.39
N GLN A 14 19.46 5.45 -1.09
CA GLN A 14 20.21 4.63 -0.12
C GLN A 14 20.54 3.28 -0.74
N ILE A 15 21.62 2.64 -0.26
CA ILE A 15 22.07 1.34 -0.71
C ILE A 15 21.88 0.33 0.43
N PHE A 16 21.23 -0.78 0.14
CA PHE A 16 20.99 -1.89 1.06
C PHE A 16 21.68 -3.15 0.53
N ASP A 17 21.87 -4.14 1.40
CA ASP A 17 22.37 -5.45 0.99
C ASP A 17 21.22 -6.35 0.52
N ASP A 18 21.35 -6.96 -0.65
CA ASP A 18 20.47 -8.00 -1.17
C ASP A 18 21.31 -9.25 -1.46
N ALA A 19 21.42 -10.13 -0.46
CA ALA A 19 22.18 -11.37 -0.56
C ALA A 19 23.65 -11.15 -1.05
N GLY A 20 24.33 -10.15 -0.49
CA GLY A 20 25.70 -9.79 -0.83
C GLY A 20 25.85 -8.91 -2.08
N LYS A 21 24.74 -8.40 -2.62
CA LYS A 21 24.74 -7.47 -3.74
C LYS A 21 24.19 -6.11 -3.31
N PRO A 22 24.79 -5.00 -3.78
CA PRO A 22 24.25 -3.67 -3.50
C PRO A 22 22.90 -3.48 -4.19
N TYR A 23 21.85 -3.12 -3.43
CA TYR A 23 20.54 -2.76 -3.92
C TYR A 23 20.27 -1.28 -3.64
N GLU A 24 20.31 -0.47 -4.70
CA GLU A 24 20.03 0.96 -4.62
C GLU A 24 18.52 1.22 -4.60
N VAL A 25 18.07 2.00 -3.64
CA VAL A 25 16.66 2.38 -3.44
C VAL A 25 16.52 3.89 -3.48
N GLY A 26 15.69 4.36 -4.40
CA GLY A 26 15.30 5.77 -4.49
C GLY A 26 13.84 6.01 -4.09
N ASN A 27 13.59 7.15 -3.48
CA ASN A 27 12.22 7.66 -3.30
C ASN A 27 11.69 8.25 -4.61
N PHE A 28 10.38 8.42 -4.70
CA PHE A 28 9.77 9.07 -5.87
C PHE A 28 10.42 10.45 -6.12
N ALA A 29 10.85 10.67 -7.37
CA ALA A 29 11.61 11.85 -7.78
C ALA A 29 12.88 12.12 -6.94
N LEU A 30 13.49 11.06 -6.39
CA LEU A 30 14.69 11.10 -5.53
C LEU A 30 14.57 12.06 -4.33
N LYS A 31 13.35 12.31 -3.87
CA LYS A 31 13.10 13.21 -2.74
C LYS A 31 13.66 12.65 -1.44
N SER A 32 14.48 13.43 -0.75
CA SER A 32 14.96 13.15 0.61
C SER A 32 14.02 13.72 1.65
N PHE A 33 13.87 13.00 2.79
CA PHE A 33 12.98 13.36 3.88
C PHE A 33 13.73 13.57 5.21
N GLY A 34 15.04 13.31 5.26
CA GLY A 34 15.80 13.33 6.52
C GLY A 34 15.29 12.25 7.48
N ASP A 35 15.47 12.50 8.77
CA ASP A 35 14.90 11.62 9.80
C ASP A 35 13.38 11.83 9.87
N ILE A 36 12.64 10.73 9.72
CA ILE A 36 11.18 10.76 9.59
C ILE A 36 10.55 9.60 10.38
N SER A 37 9.43 9.86 11.06
CA SER A 37 8.69 8.79 11.75
C SER A 37 8.08 7.81 10.75
N LEU A 38 7.92 6.54 11.17
CA LEU A 38 7.28 5.52 10.34
C LEU A 38 5.88 5.94 9.90
N LEU A 39 5.11 6.59 10.77
CA LEU A 39 3.79 7.14 10.41
C LEU A 39 3.86 8.12 9.23
N LYS A 40 4.79 9.08 9.27
CA LYS A 40 4.97 10.06 8.19
C LYS A 40 5.57 9.43 6.94
N ALA A 41 6.48 8.45 7.11
CA ALA A 41 7.04 7.67 6.01
C ALA A 41 5.95 6.88 5.28
N THR A 42 4.99 6.29 6.01
CA THR A 42 3.79 5.64 5.46
C THR A 42 2.96 6.65 4.66
N ALA A 43 2.66 7.80 5.23
CA ALA A 43 1.87 8.85 4.59
C ALA A 43 2.49 9.32 3.26
N SER A 44 3.81 9.51 3.25
CA SER A 44 4.57 9.97 2.08
C SER A 44 5.05 8.84 1.16
N SER A 45 4.83 7.57 1.52
CA SER A 45 5.27 6.40 0.74
C SER A 45 6.79 6.38 0.51
N VAL A 46 7.58 6.47 1.59
CA VAL A 46 9.04 6.61 1.55
C VAL A 46 9.69 5.24 1.39
N ASN A 47 10.18 4.93 0.19
CA ASN A 47 10.78 3.62 -0.14
C ASN A 47 12.01 3.33 0.71
N THR A 48 12.86 4.35 0.94
CA THR A 48 14.11 4.25 1.71
C THR A 48 13.90 3.96 3.19
N VAL A 49 12.66 4.07 3.69
CA VAL A 49 12.24 3.61 5.00
C VAL A 49 11.62 2.22 4.94
N TYR A 50 10.80 1.94 3.92
CA TYR A 50 10.09 0.67 3.84
C TYR A 50 10.99 -0.50 3.47
N VAL A 51 12.04 -0.30 2.67
CA VAL A 51 12.97 -1.38 2.34
C VAL A 51 13.71 -1.89 3.58
N PRO A 52 14.39 -1.06 4.39
CA PRO A 52 15.02 -1.55 5.62
C PRO A 52 14.01 -2.09 6.65
N LEU A 53 12.80 -1.54 6.72
CA LEU A 53 11.73 -2.09 7.54
C LEU A 53 11.33 -3.51 7.08
N GLY A 54 11.22 -3.73 5.76
CA GLY A 54 10.92 -5.04 5.18
C GLY A 54 12.04 -6.05 5.40
N ILE A 55 13.30 -5.63 5.31
CA ILE A 55 14.46 -6.46 5.65
C ILE A 55 14.43 -6.85 7.13
N TYR A 56 14.15 -5.89 8.02
CA TYR A 56 14.03 -6.14 9.45
C TYR A 56 12.87 -7.10 9.79
N ALA A 57 11.72 -6.93 9.16
CA ALA A 57 10.57 -7.81 9.35
C ALA A 57 10.77 -9.22 8.77
N GLY A 58 11.67 -9.37 7.82
CA GLY A 58 11.89 -10.56 6.99
C GLY A 58 11.00 -10.60 5.77
N PRO A 59 11.56 -10.66 4.55
CA PRO A 59 10.78 -10.67 3.30
C PRO A 59 9.75 -11.80 3.23
N GLU A 60 10.05 -12.98 3.78
CA GLU A 60 9.13 -14.11 3.88
C GLU A 60 7.91 -13.78 4.76
N ASN A 61 8.11 -13.06 5.86
CA ASN A 61 7.02 -12.63 6.74
C ASN A 61 6.14 -11.57 6.05
N VAL A 62 6.72 -10.72 5.19
CA VAL A 62 5.95 -9.77 4.36
C VAL A 62 5.05 -10.54 3.38
N ILE A 63 5.59 -11.59 2.73
CA ILE A 63 4.81 -12.47 1.84
C ILE A 63 3.71 -13.19 2.63
N ASP A 64 4.03 -13.77 3.79
CA ASP A 64 3.04 -14.45 4.64
C ASP A 64 1.89 -13.48 5.03
N ALA A 65 2.21 -12.27 5.44
CA ALA A 65 1.21 -11.26 5.77
C ALA A 65 0.32 -10.93 4.55
N ALA A 66 0.89 -10.80 3.35
CA ALA A 66 0.12 -10.58 2.13
C ALA A 66 -0.81 -11.78 1.81
N ARG A 67 -0.33 -13.03 2.03
CA ARG A 67 -1.14 -14.26 1.85
C ARG A 67 -2.31 -14.29 2.84
N ARG A 68 -2.04 -14.04 4.11
CA ARG A 68 -3.08 -13.98 5.16
C ARG A 68 -4.10 -12.88 4.87
N ALA A 69 -3.67 -11.74 4.34
CA ALA A 69 -4.57 -10.67 3.94
C ALA A 69 -5.51 -11.05 2.78
N GLY A 70 -5.15 -12.06 1.96
CA GLY A 70 -6.00 -12.55 0.88
C GLY A 70 -5.36 -12.56 -0.51
N ILE A 71 -4.07 -12.22 -0.65
CA ILE A 71 -3.36 -12.37 -1.94
C ILE A 71 -3.15 -13.86 -2.23
N PRO A 72 -3.70 -14.40 -3.34
CA PRO A 72 -3.71 -15.84 -3.59
C PRO A 72 -2.32 -16.39 -3.92
N GLN A 73 -2.13 -17.69 -3.71
CA GLN A 73 -0.86 -18.38 -4.01
C GLN A 73 -0.46 -18.32 -5.49
N SER A 74 -1.43 -18.11 -6.40
CA SER A 74 -1.16 -17.95 -7.83
C SER A 74 -0.42 -16.64 -8.19
N VAL A 75 -0.38 -15.67 -7.29
CA VAL A 75 0.44 -14.45 -7.45
C VAL A 75 1.86 -14.78 -7.02
N GLU A 76 2.79 -14.73 -7.95
CA GLU A 76 4.20 -14.94 -7.63
C GLU A 76 4.74 -13.79 -6.77
N MET A 77 5.40 -14.12 -5.67
CA MET A 77 6.12 -13.18 -4.80
C MET A 77 7.46 -13.81 -4.43
N VAL A 78 8.53 -13.08 -4.64
CA VAL A 78 9.89 -13.50 -4.32
C VAL A 78 10.36 -12.78 -3.07
N ALA A 79 10.96 -13.51 -2.14
CA ALA A 79 11.44 -12.99 -0.86
C ALA A 79 12.75 -12.19 -1.03
N THR A 80 12.64 -11.02 -1.62
CA THR A 80 13.72 -10.04 -1.80
C THR A 80 13.41 -8.76 -1.02
N PRO A 81 14.40 -7.91 -0.75
CA PRO A 81 14.18 -6.62 -0.09
C PRO A 81 13.11 -5.73 -0.76
N SER A 82 12.91 -5.89 -2.08
CA SER A 82 11.93 -5.13 -2.86
C SER A 82 10.48 -5.59 -2.67
N VAL A 83 10.23 -6.78 -2.09
CA VAL A 83 8.85 -7.31 -1.95
C VAL A 83 7.94 -6.39 -1.15
N VAL A 84 8.50 -5.68 -0.17
CA VAL A 84 7.76 -4.71 0.66
C VAL A 84 7.23 -3.52 -0.15
N LEU A 85 7.82 -3.23 -1.31
CA LEU A 85 7.39 -2.16 -2.21
C LEU A 85 6.25 -2.58 -3.14
N GLY A 86 5.84 -3.85 -3.10
CA GLY A 86 4.72 -4.35 -3.90
C GLY A 86 5.06 -4.62 -5.36
N VAL A 87 6.19 -5.28 -5.61
CA VAL A 87 6.65 -5.65 -6.98
C VAL A 87 5.83 -6.77 -7.63
N ALA A 88 4.96 -7.45 -6.87
CA ALA A 88 4.07 -8.48 -7.39
C ALA A 88 2.91 -7.89 -8.21
N SER A 89 2.29 -8.71 -9.06
CA SER A 89 1.17 -8.31 -9.93
C SER A 89 -0.14 -9.04 -9.58
N PRO A 90 -0.78 -8.72 -8.44
CA PRO A 90 -2.07 -9.26 -8.06
C PRO A 90 -3.19 -8.69 -8.94
N ARG A 91 -4.30 -9.41 -9.06
CA ARG A 91 -5.51 -8.86 -9.68
C ARG A 91 -6.13 -7.78 -8.78
N VAL A 92 -6.87 -6.86 -9.39
CA VAL A 92 -7.54 -5.76 -8.65
C VAL A 92 -8.44 -6.31 -7.54
N ILE A 93 -9.16 -7.42 -7.79
CA ILE A 93 -10.02 -8.07 -6.80
C ILE A 93 -9.22 -8.65 -5.61
N ASP A 94 -8.01 -9.16 -5.85
CA ASP A 94 -7.17 -9.71 -4.78
C ASP A 94 -6.70 -8.58 -3.84
N VAL A 95 -6.34 -7.42 -4.40
CA VAL A 95 -5.98 -6.24 -3.61
C VAL A 95 -7.20 -5.69 -2.86
N ALA A 96 -8.37 -5.64 -3.50
CA ALA A 96 -9.60 -5.23 -2.84
C ALA A 96 -9.95 -6.16 -1.66
N ALA A 97 -9.77 -7.49 -1.82
CA ALA A 97 -9.97 -8.46 -0.75
C ALA A 97 -9.00 -8.26 0.42
N ALA A 98 -7.72 -7.99 0.13
CA ALA A 98 -6.74 -7.70 1.18
C ALA A 98 -7.12 -6.44 1.97
N PHE A 99 -7.56 -5.37 1.29
CA PHE A 99 -8.02 -4.16 1.96
C PHE A 99 -9.36 -4.36 2.68
N ALA A 100 -10.22 -5.28 2.22
CA ALA A 100 -11.42 -5.69 2.94
C ALA A 100 -11.08 -6.41 4.26
N THR A 101 -10.01 -7.22 4.28
CA THR A 101 -9.49 -7.82 5.52
C THR A 101 -9.05 -6.76 6.54
N PHE A 102 -8.45 -5.66 6.07
CA PHE A 102 -8.09 -4.54 6.95
C PHE A 102 -9.34 -3.78 7.44
N ALA A 103 -10.31 -3.52 6.56
CA ALA A 103 -11.58 -2.88 6.91
C ALA A 103 -12.37 -3.68 7.95
N SER A 104 -12.34 -5.01 7.85
CA SER A 104 -12.99 -5.94 8.80
C SER A 104 -12.16 -6.24 10.05
N GLN A 105 -11.17 -5.39 10.35
CA GLN A 105 -10.31 -5.50 11.53
C GLN A 105 -9.59 -6.85 11.63
N GLY A 106 -9.06 -7.34 10.50
CA GLY A 106 -8.24 -8.53 10.45
C GLY A 106 -8.99 -9.83 10.19
N VAL A 107 -10.26 -9.75 9.81
CA VAL A 107 -11.03 -10.93 9.42
C VAL A 107 -11.03 -11.09 7.90
N TYR A 108 -10.35 -12.10 7.39
CA TYR A 108 -10.37 -12.46 5.98
C TYR A 108 -11.63 -13.25 5.63
N ALA A 109 -12.29 -12.89 4.55
CA ALA A 109 -13.35 -13.68 3.91
C ALA A 109 -13.06 -13.81 2.42
N LYS A 110 -13.17 -15.05 1.90
CA LYS A 110 -12.94 -15.31 0.47
C LYS A 110 -13.97 -14.55 -0.39
N PRO A 111 -13.53 -13.77 -1.38
CA PRO A 111 -14.45 -13.10 -2.29
C PRO A 111 -15.35 -14.08 -3.05
N TYR A 112 -16.61 -13.71 -3.24
CA TYR A 112 -17.57 -14.46 -4.07
C TYR A 112 -18.41 -13.48 -4.90
N LEU A 113 -18.92 -13.95 -6.06
CA LEU A 113 -19.69 -13.13 -6.98
C LEU A 113 -21.18 -13.48 -6.96
N VAL A 114 -21.51 -14.74 -6.61
CA VAL A 114 -22.88 -15.21 -6.61
C VAL A 114 -23.30 -15.46 -5.17
N GLN A 115 -24.23 -14.65 -4.70
CA GLN A 115 -24.78 -14.79 -3.33
C GLN A 115 -25.82 -15.88 -3.25
N GLU A 116 -26.71 -15.95 -4.21
CA GLU A 116 -27.83 -16.90 -4.24
C GLU A 116 -28.19 -17.29 -5.67
N VAL A 117 -28.60 -18.54 -5.86
CA VAL A 117 -29.21 -19.01 -7.10
C VAL A 117 -30.53 -19.70 -6.76
N THR A 118 -31.61 -19.20 -7.33
CA THR A 118 -32.95 -19.81 -7.20
C THR A 118 -33.41 -20.46 -8.52
N GLY A 119 -34.04 -21.62 -8.44
CA GLY A 119 -34.63 -22.30 -9.58
C GLY A 119 -35.92 -21.64 -10.07
N ARG A 120 -36.42 -22.10 -11.24
CA ARG A 120 -37.70 -21.61 -11.83
C ARG A 120 -38.88 -21.67 -10.86
N ASN A 121 -38.94 -22.67 -9.98
CA ASN A 121 -39.97 -22.84 -8.97
C ASN A 121 -39.66 -22.12 -7.66
N LYS A 122 -38.76 -21.13 -7.67
CA LYS A 122 -38.29 -20.38 -6.50
C LYS A 122 -37.64 -21.23 -5.41
N GLY A 123 -37.27 -22.49 -5.72
CA GLY A 123 -36.47 -23.33 -4.83
C GLY A 123 -35.03 -22.85 -4.80
N LEU A 124 -34.43 -22.76 -3.60
CA LEU A 124 -33.04 -22.40 -3.41
C LEU A 124 -32.13 -23.50 -3.98
N LEU A 125 -31.29 -23.16 -4.96
CA LEU A 125 -30.31 -24.07 -5.57
C LEU A 125 -28.91 -23.88 -5.00
N TYR A 126 -28.55 -22.65 -4.64
CA TYR A 126 -27.25 -22.31 -4.08
C TYR A 126 -27.39 -21.08 -3.21
N GLN A 127 -26.66 -21.06 -2.11
CA GLN A 127 -26.45 -19.88 -1.28
C GLN A 127 -24.99 -19.83 -0.83
N ALA A 128 -24.35 -18.69 -1.02
CA ALA A 128 -23.02 -18.47 -0.48
C ALA A 128 -23.07 -18.45 1.05
N THR A 129 -22.13 -19.16 1.67
CA THR A 129 -21.93 -19.15 3.13
C THR A 129 -20.52 -18.60 3.42
N PRO A 130 -20.34 -17.26 3.36
CA PRO A 130 -19.02 -16.69 3.62
C PRO A 130 -18.63 -16.97 5.07
N THR A 131 -17.43 -17.51 5.26
CA THR A 131 -16.83 -17.73 6.57
C THR A 131 -15.67 -16.76 6.73
N GLY A 132 -15.69 -15.97 7.80
CA GLY A 132 -14.57 -15.11 8.17
C GLY A 132 -13.54 -15.90 8.97
N GLN A 133 -12.26 -15.64 8.70
CA GLN A 133 -11.13 -16.15 9.47
C GLN A 133 -10.36 -14.97 10.05
N GLU A 134 -10.17 -14.93 11.35
CA GLU A 134 -9.30 -13.93 11.98
C GLU A 134 -7.84 -14.27 11.62
N VAL A 135 -7.19 -13.35 10.91
CA VAL A 135 -5.83 -13.51 10.38
C VAL A 135 -4.88 -12.46 10.93
N PHE A 136 -5.39 -11.37 11.48
CA PHE A 136 -4.61 -10.32 12.15
C PHE A 136 -5.32 -9.90 13.44
N ALA A 137 -4.52 -9.54 14.46
CA ALA A 137 -5.05 -8.99 15.69
C ALA A 137 -5.65 -7.59 15.47
N LYS A 138 -6.71 -7.26 16.20
CA LYS A 138 -7.42 -5.98 16.07
C LYS A 138 -6.54 -4.77 16.36
N ASP A 139 -5.66 -4.86 17.33
CA ASP A 139 -4.74 -3.78 17.69
C ASP A 139 -3.77 -3.47 16.55
N VAL A 140 -3.28 -4.51 15.84
CA VAL A 140 -2.45 -4.33 14.64
C VAL A 140 -3.24 -3.62 13.55
N MET A 141 -4.52 -3.99 13.36
CA MET A 141 -5.38 -3.36 12.34
C MET A 141 -5.78 -1.94 12.70
N ALA A 142 -5.93 -1.62 13.98
CA ALA A 142 -6.18 -0.26 14.45
C ALA A 142 -4.99 0.66 14.12
N ASP A 143 -3.76 0.24 14.42
CA ASP A 143 -2.56 1.00 14.08
C ASP A 143 -2.33 1.08 12.58
N LEU A 144 -2.55 0.00 11.83
CA LEU A 144 -2.51 0.01 10.37
C LEU A 144 -3.50 1.02 9.80
N SER A 145 -4.75 0.98 10.29
CA SER A 145 -5.80 1.91 9.83
C SER A 145 -5.44 3.36 10.17
N HIS A 146 -4.87 3.63 11.34
CA HIS A 146 -4.36 4.94 11.71
C HIS A 146 -3.28 5.43 10.73
N ALA A 147 -2.31 4.59 10.41
CA ALA A 147 -1.24 4.93 9.46
C ALA A 147 -1.81 5.18 8.04
N LEU A 148 -2.77 4.38 7.60
CA LEU A 148 -3.41 4.53 6.29
C LEU A 148 -4.39 5.70 6.21
N GLN A 149 -4.98 6.13 7.33
CA GLN A 149 -5.72 7.39 7.41
C GLN A 149 -4.79 8.60 7.24
N GLU A 150 -3.56 8.54 7.76
CA GLU A 150 -2.58 9.60 7.59
C GLU A 150 -2.19 9.79 6.12
N VAL A 151 -2.14 8.70 5.33
CA VAL A 151 -1.95 8.75 3.86
C VAL A 151 -3.04 9.61 3.20
N VAL A 152 -4.29 9.51 3.66
CA VAL A 152 -5.42 10.29 3.14
C VAL A 152 -5.42 11.71 3.71
N ARG A 153 -5.06 11.86 4.98
CA ARG A 153 -5.16 13.15 5.69
C ARG A 153 -4.12 14.16 5.19
N THR A 154 -2.87 13.74 5.04
CA THR A 154 -1.72 14.62 4.74
C THR A 154 -0.79 14.08 3.65
N GLY A 155 -0.96 12.81 3.25
CA GLY A 155 -0.01 12.09 2.43
C GLY A 155 -0.36 11.98 0.95
N SER A 156 0.21 10.96 0.32
CA SER A 156 0.10 10.70 -1.13
C SER A 156 -1.33 10.42 -1.60
N GLY A 157 -2.23 10.02 -0.69
CA GLY A 157 -3.64 9.73 -0.96
C GLY A 157 -4.59 10.92 -0.72
N PHE A 158 -4.09 12.15 -0.58
CA PHE A 158 -4.88 13.33 -0.20
C PHE A 158 -6.14 13.56 -1.07
N ALA A 159 -6.13 13.13 -2.34
CA ALA A 159 -7.30 13.25 -3.21
C ALA A 159 -8.53 12.49 -2.65
N ALA A 160 -8.33 11.40 -1.91
CA ALA A 160 -9.38 10.61 -1.28
C ALA A 160 -10.07 11.33 -0.10
N LYS A 161 -9.43 12.35 0.49
CA LYS A 161 -10.05 13.20 1.53
C LYS A 161 -11.37 13.84 1.08
N LYS A 162 -11.53 14.02 -0.24
CA LYS A 162 -12.77 14.55 -0.84
C LYS A 162 -13.98 13.61 -0.70
N LEU A 163 -13.80 12.39 -0.20
CA LEU A 163 -14.90 11.50 0.17
C LEU A 163 -15.77 12.12 1.26
N GLY A 164 -15.19 12.86 2.20
CA GLY A 164 -15.93 13.58 3.25
C GLY A 164 -16.35 12.69 4.43
N ARG A 165 -15.72 11.53 4.62
CA ARG A 165 -15.88 10.63 5.77
C ARG A 165 -14.56 9.95 6.12
N PRO A 166 -14.39 9.35 7.31
CA PRO A 166 -13.19 8.60 7.66
C PRO A 166 -12.87 7.56 6.62
N SER A 167 -11.64 7.59 6.11
CA SER A 167 -11.14 6.63 5.13
C SER A 167 -9.65 6.44 5.27
N ALA A 168 -9.21 5.21 4.99
CA ALA A 168 -7.83 4.77 5.02
C ALA A 168 -7.45 4.25 3.64
N GLY A 169 -6.20 4.39 3.22
CA GLY A 169 -5.81 3.90 1.90
C GLY A 169 -4.34 4.09 1.60
N LYS A 170 -3.91 3.51 0.48
CA LYS A 170 -2.52 3.56 0.02
C LYS A 170 -2.46 3.78 -1.48
N THR A 171 -1.55 4.63 -1.89
CA THR A 171 -1.19 4.82 -3.30
C THR A 171 -0.11 3.83 -3.72
N GLY A 172 -0.16 3.37 -4.95
CA GLY A 172 0.91 2.64 -5.62
C GLY A 172 1.24 3.32 -6.94
N THR A 173 2.52 3.38 -7.28
CA THR A 173 2.99 3.86 -8.59
C THR A 173 4.22 3.06 -8.93
N SER A 174 4.17 2.30 -10.03
CA SER A 174 5.32 1.52 -10.48
C SER A 174 6.39 2.41 -11.10
N GLN A 175 7.59 1.84 -11.28
CA GLN A 175 8.66 2.50 -12.01
C GLN A 175 8.18 2.90 -13.41
N GLU A 176 8.74 3.97 -13.96
CA GLU A 176 8.36 4.56 -15.26
C GLU A 176 6.87 4.91 -15.41
N ASN A 177 6.08 4.89 -14.31
CA ASN A 177 4.64 5.09 -14.33
C ASN A 177 3.89 4.08 -15.21
N ALA A 178 4.35 2.83 -15.32
CA ALA A 178 3.67 1.78 -16.09
C ALA A 178 2.33 1.38 -15.46
N SER A 179 2.20 1.50 -14.13
CA SER A 179 0.92 1.33 -13.44
C SER A 179 0.73 2.35 -12.30
N ALA A 180 -0.51 2.64 -11.99
CA ALA A 180 -0.89 3.53 -10.92
C ALA A 180 -2.09 2.95 -10.14
N TRP A 181 -1.98 2.87 -8.81
CA TRP A 181 -2.93 2.21 -7.96
C TRP A 181 -3.39 3.10 -6.81
N TYR A 182 -4.65 2.97 -6.45
CA TYR A 182 -5.17 3.42 -5.17
C TYR A 182 -6.09 2.36 -4.59
N SER A 183 -5.77 1.89 -3.41
CA SER A 183 -6.58 0.95 -2.66
C SER A 183 -6.90 1.54 -1.30
N GLY A 184 -8.16 1.49 -0.91
CA GLY A 184 -8.59 2.13 0.32
C GLY A 184 -9.94 1.62 0.79
N TYR A 185 -10.31 2.01 2.00
CA TYR A 185 -11.52 1.56 2.67
C TYR A 185 -12.08 2.60 3.64
N THR A 186 -13.34 2.46 3.91
CA THR A 186 -14.03 2.93 5.11
C THR A 186 -14.28 1.73 6.02
N PRO A 187 -14.75 1.88 7.26
CA PRO A 187 -15.10 0.72 8.07
C PRO A 187 -16.12 -0.25 7.43
N GLN A 188 -16.87 0.20 6.40
CA GLN A 188 -17.95 -0.58 5.77
C GLN A 188 -17.61 -1.14 4.40
N LEU A 189 -16.67 -0.55 3.67
CA LEU A 189 -16.43 -0.88 2.27
C LEU A 189 -14.97 -0.67 1.88
N ALA A 190 -14.39 -1.66 1.22
CA ALA A 190 -13.06 -1.59 0.62
C ALA A 190 -13.15 -1.61 -0.92
N THR A 191 -12.28 -0.83 -1.57
CA THR A 191 -12.22 -0.72 -3.02
C THR A 191 -10.78 -0.56 -3.47
N ALA A 192 -10.41 -1.19 -4.58
CA ALA A 192 -9.14 -1.01 -5.26
C ALA A 192 -9.34 -0.49 -6.68
N VAL A 193 -8.49 0.43 -7.11
CA VAL A 193 -8.44 0.96 -8.47
C VAL A 193 -7.02 0.81 -9.00
N GLY A 194 -6.85 0.06 -10.08
CA GLY A 194 -5.59 -0.08 -10.81
C GLY A 194 -5.74 0.49 -12.21
N LEU A 195 -4.79 1.30 -12.64
CA LEU A 195 -4.65 1.81 -14.00
C LEU A 195 -3.35 1.28 -14.60
N TYR A 196 -3.44 0.71 -15.77
CA TYR A 196 -2.33 0.21 -16.57
C TYR A 196 -2.77 0.16 -18.04
N ARG A 197 -1.83 0.04 -18.97
CA ARG A 197 -2.13 -0.18 -20.39
C ARG A 197 -2.20 -1.67 -20.69
N ASP A 198 -2.68 -2.03 -21.87
CA ASP A 198 -2.71 -3.42 -22.34
C ASP A 198 -1.30 -4.00 -22.39
N ASP A 199 -0.31 -3.22 -22.82
CA ASP A 199 1.09 -3.52 -22.60
C ASP A 199 1.51 -2.95 -21.23
N ALA A 200 1.78 -3.84 -20.29
CA ALA A 200 2.14 -3.49 -18.91
C ALA A 200 3.50 -2.76 -18.77
N THR A 201 4.30 -2.69 -19.84
CA THR A 201 5.56 -1.94 -19.89
C THR A 201 5.37 -0.49 -20.33
N GLU A 202 4.24 -0.18 -20.97
CA GLU A 202 3.95 1.17 -21.43
C GLU A 202 3.62 2.13 -20.29
N SER A 203 4.23 3.31 -20.34
CA SER A 203 4.00 4.37 -19.37
C SER A 203 2.60 4.99 -19.49
N LEU A 204 2.02 5.33 -18.34
CA LEU A 204 0.79 6.12 -18.23
C LEU A 204 1.03 7.63 -18.41
N ARG A 205 2.26 8.09 -18.68
CA ARG A 205 2.56 9.51 -18.91
C ARG A 205 1.71 10.08 -20.05
N GLY A 206 1.23 11.30 -19.88
CA GLY A 206 0.37 11.98 -20.85
C GLY A 206 -1.10 11.51 -20.87
N THR A 207 -1.45 10.44 -20.16
CA THR A 207 -2.82 9.94 -20.11
C THR A 207 -3.74 10.98 -19.46
N GLY A 208 -4.89 11.27 -20.12
CA GLY A 208 -5.88 12.23 -19.61
C GLY A 208 -5.33 13.64 -19.41
N GLY A 209 -4.30 14.04 -20.15
CA GLY A 209 -3.68 15.37 -20.06
C GLY A 209 -2.73 15.56 -18.86
N LEU A 210 -2.48 14.53 -18.05
CA LEU A 210 -1.51 14.62 -16.95
C LEU A 210 -0.11 14.23 -17.44
N LYS A 211 0.89 15.09 -17.16
CA LYS A 211 2.30 14.79 -17.44
C LYS A 211 2.73 13.47 -16.78
N THR A 212 2.23 13.21 -15.56
CA THR A 212 2.54 12.00 -14.78
C THR A 212 1.26 11.50 -14.11
N VAL A 213 0.92 10.22 -14.35
CA VAL A 213 -0.18 9.55 -13.66
C VAL A 213 0.38 8.76 -12.50
N THR A 214 -0.06 9.08 -11.29
CA THR A 214 0.33 8.42 -10.04
C THR A 214 -0.89 7.89 -9.32
N GLY A 215 -0.71 7.03 -8.33
CA GLY A 215 -1.81 6.51 -7.52
C GLY A 215 -2.65 7.61 -6.84
N GLY A 216 -2.01 8.73 -6.45
CA GLY A 216 -2.69 9.89 -5.87
C GLY A 216 -3.47 10.76 -6.88
N SER A 217 -3.33 10.51 -8.19
CA SER A 217 -4.01 11.23 -9.26
C SER A 217 -5.35 10.59 -9.65
N PHE A 218 -5.47 10.04 -10.85
CA PHE A 218 -6.72 9.41 -11.32
C PHE A 218 -7.20 8.25 -10.44
N PRO A 219 -6.35 7.29 -10.01
CA PRO A 219 -6.86 6.18 -9.20
C PRO A 219 -7.57 6.65 -7.94
N ALA A 220 -6.97 7.59 -7.18
CA ALA A 220 -7.58 8.12 -5.97
C ALA A 220 -8.86 8.93 -6.25
N ARG A 221 -8.95 9.62 -7.39
CA ARG A 221 -10.17 10.35 -7.81
C ARG A 221 -11.29 9.38 -8.21
N ILE A 222 -10.98 8.33 -8.96
CA ILE A 222 -11.94 7.29 -9.37
C ILE A 222 -12.47 6.58 -8.13
N TRP A 223 -11.55 6.17 -7.23
CA TRP A 223 -11.92 5.58 -5.95
C TRP A 223 -12.88 6.48 -5.16
N THR A 224 -12.55 7.77 -5.05
CA THR A 224 -13.39 8.73 -4.32
C THR A 224 -14.77 8.88 -4.94
N ALA A 225 -14.86 8.97 -6.27
CA ALA A 225 -16.14 9.09 -6.97
C ALA A 225 -17.00 7.83 -6.78
N TYR A 226 -16.39 6.64 -6.92
CA TYR A 226 -17.07 5.37 -6.67
C TYR A 226 -17.58 5.27 -5.23
N MET A 227 -16.71 5.51 -4.25
CA MET A 227 -17.05 5.39 -2.83
C MET A 227 -18.14 6.38 -2.39
N LYS A 228 -18.17 7.58 -2.99
CA LYS A 228 -19.28 8.53 -2.76
C LYS A 228 -20.63 7.97 -3.22
N GLY A 229 -20.66 7.31 -4.36
CA GLY A 229 -21.87 6.67 -4.88
C GLY A 229 -22.28 5.46 -4.05
N ALA A 230 -21.32 4.56 -3.80
CA ALA A 230 -21.54 3.30 -3.10
C ALA A 230 -21.98 3.48 -1.63
N LEU A 231 -21.52 4.55 -0.98
CA LEU A 231 -21.81 4.85 0.42
C LEU A 231 -22.90 5.93 0.60
N LYS A 232 -23.62 6.24 -0.48
CA LYS A 232 -24.73 7.22 -0.40
C LYS A 232 -25.87 6.65 0.46
N GLY A 233 -26.23 7.37 1.53
CA GLY A 233 -27.24 6.94 2.48
C GLY A 233 -26.74 6.03 3.61
N GLU A 234 -25.51 5.54 3.51
CA GLU A 234 -24.89 4.76 4.57
C GLU A 234 -24.42 5.65 5.73
N PRO A 235 -24.50 5.17 6.98
CA PRO A 235 -24.03 5.91 8.14
C PRO A 235 -22.53 6.21 8.03
N ILE A 236 -22.08 7.31 8.61
CA ILE A 236 -20.66 7.62 8.75
C ILE A 236 -20.15 6.90 9.99
N LEU A 237 -19.21 5.98 9.81
CA LEU A 237 -18.57 5.23 10.89
C LEU A 237 -17.10 5.68 11.01
N ASP A 238 -16.61 5.69 12.25
CA ASP A 238 -15.22 5.95 12.58
C ASP A 238 -14.42 4.65 12.67
N PHE A 239 -13.11 4.75 12.45
CA PHE A 239 -12.19 3.65 12.71
C PHE A 239 -11.98 3.47 14.21
N PRO A 240 -11.57 2.27 14.67
CA PRO A 240 -11.09 2.10 16.03
C PRO A 240 -9.92 3.05 16.32
N GLU A 241 -9.83 3.49 17.58
CA GLU A 241 -8.68 4.25 18.05
C GLU A 241 -7.40 3.42 17.90
N PRO A 242 -6.26 4.06 17.56
CA PRO A 242 -4.99 3.35 17.44
C PRO A 242 -4.56 2.79 18.79
N ALA A 243 -4.03 1.57 18.76
CA ALA A 243 -3.56 0.88 19.97
C ALA A 243 -2.15 1.28 20.37
N TYR A 244 -1.40 1.93 19.46
CA TYR A 244 0.01 2.33 19.63
C TYR A 244 0.90 1.17 20.08
N ILE A 245 0.71 0.01 19.43
CA ILE A 245 1.54 -1.17 19.70
C ILE A 245 2.94 -0.98 19.10
N GLY A 246 3.88 -1.72 19.64
CA GLY A 246 5.27 -1.69 19.19
C GLY A 246 6.20 -1.19 20.29
N GLY A 247 7.35 -1.83 20.37
CA GLY A 247 8.42 -1.49 21.30
C GLY A 247 9.30 -0.35 20.80
N GLU A 248 10.38 -0.14 21.53
CA GLU A 248 11.41 0.84 21.16
C GLU A 248 12.05 0.53 19.80
N ASP A 249 12.61 1.54 19.19
CA ASP A 249 13.13 1.57 17.83
C ASP A 249 14.03 0.38 17.50
N PRO A 250 13.72 -0.41 16.47
CA PRO A 250 14.76 -1.15 15.80
C PRO A 250 15.61 -0.13 15.06
N THR A 251 16.70 0.32 15.63
CA THR A 251 17.72 1.03 14.86
C THR A 251 18.34 -0.03 13.94
N PRO A 252 18.09 -0.03 12.63
CA PRO A 252 18.85 -0.87 11.73
C PRO A 252 20.31 -0.46 11.92
N ALA A 253 21.17 -1.40 12.27
CA ALA A 253 22.59 -1.12 12.31
C ALA A 253 22.98 -0.55 10.94
N PRO A 254 23.64 0.63 10.88
CA PRO A 254 24.12 1.13 9.60
C PRO A 254 25.02 0.05 9.00
N ILE A 255 24.84 -0.26 7.72
CA ILE A 255 25.76 -1.14 7.01
C ILE A 255 27.10 -0.43 7.05
N SER A 256 27.98 -0.90 7.95
CA SER A 256 29.30 -0.31 8.15
C SER A 256 30.10 -0.52 6.86
N GLY A 257 30.50 0.58 6.21
CA GLY A 257 31.64 0.60 5.34
C GLY A 257 31.44 0.77 3.84
N GLN A 258 30.61 1.71 3.40
CA GLN A 258 30.85 2.32 2.10
C GLN A 258 30.60 3.84 2.19
N GLU A 259 31.70 4.61 2.10
CA GLU A 259 31.64 6.02 1.73
C GLU A 259 30.93 6.10 0.37
N ILE A 260 29.85 6.83 0.30
CA ILE A 260 29.14 7.13 -0.94
C ILE A 260 30.13 7.94 -1.82
N PRO A 261 30.53 7.45 -3.01
CA PRO A 261 31.29 8.28 -3.93
C PRO A 261 30.49 9.55 -4.22
N ALA A 262 31.12 10.70 -4.08
CA ALA A 262 30.49 11.97 -4.44
C ALA A 262 29.99 11.90 -5.90
N PRO A 263 28.79 12.41 -6.21
CA PRO A 263 28.28 12.43 -7.58
C PRO A 263 29.30 13.14 -8.49
N PRO A 264 29.50 12.66 -9.73
CA PRO A 264 30.40 13.30 -10.66
C PRO A 264 29.99 14.76 -10.85
N ALA A 265 30.97 15.67 -10.78
CA ALA A 265 30.74 17.09 -10.97
C ALA A 265 30.04 17.31 -12.33
N ALA A 266 28.97 18.10 -12.31
CA ALA A 266 28.28 18.48 -13.53
C ALA A 266 29.28 19.13 -14.52
N PRO A 267 29.20 18.80 -15.84
CA PRO A 267 30.07 19.42 -16.81
C PRO A 267 29.87 20.93 -16.80
N SER A 268 30.96 21.67 -16.63
CA SER A 268 30.97 23.11 -16.73
C SER A 268 30.58 23.51 -18.16
N VAL A 269 29.47 24.22 -18.29
CA VAL A 269 29.11 24.87 -19.55
C VAL A 269 30.03 26.08 -19.73
N PRO A 270 30.81 26.18 -20.82
CA PRO A 270 31.58 27.39 -21.10
C PRO A 270 30.62 28.54 -21.42
N LEU A 271 30.91 29.72 -20.87
CA LEU A 271 30.25 31.01 -21.16
C LEU A 271 30.40 31.39 -22.63
#